data_fc098025f89935f12f01b1d96bf808b7
#
_entry.id   fc098025f89935f12f01b1d96bf808b7
#
_cell.length_a   1.000
_cell.length_b   1.000
_cell.length_c   1.000
_cell.angle_alpha   90.00
_cell.angle_beta   90.00
_cell.angle_gamma   90.00
#
_symmetry.space_group_name_H-M   'P 1'
#
loop_
_entity.id
_entity.type
_entity.pdbx_description
1 polymer ?
#
loop_
_entity_poly.entity_id
_entity_poly.type
_entity_poly.pdbx_seq_one_letter_code
_entity_poly.pdbx_strand_id
1 'polypeptide(L)'
;MLERLKPEDLNEARRRMARIPRGAEHVENKISKVPGFMIENVIVMAGVPAIMQTMLDSVAPRLRTGAKMIVETLESVGLPEGLYAKGLGEVAALYPSVSIGSYPSFGEGRFKNSIVVRGKDAEQVAAAVSAVQELMDRLRAEQA
;
A
#
# COMPACT_ATOMS: atom_id res chain seq x y z
N MET A 1 -8.39 -20.00 21.81
CA MET A 1 -7.06 -20.63 21.97
C MET A 1 -7.15 -21.86 22.88
N LEU A 2 -7.82 -21.77 24.01
CA LEU A 2 -7.85 -22.83 25.03
C LEU A 2 -8.62 -24.09 24.61
N GLU A 3 -9.59 -23.98 23.72
CA GLU A 3 -10.46 -25.10 23.29
C GLU A 3 -9.80 -26.16 22.40
N ARG A 4 -8.60 -25.90 21.88
CA ARG A 4 -7.86 -26.82 20.99
C ARG A 4 -6.52 -27.30 21.55
N LEU A 5 -6.09 -26.77 22.68
CA LEU A 5 -4.86 -27.18 23.34
C LEU A 5 -5.23 -28.05 24.55
N LYS A 6 -4.59 -29.19 24.65
CA LYS A 6 -4.67 -29.98 25.88
C LYS A 6 -4.08 -29.18 27.05
N PRO A 7 -4.58 -29.33 28.29
CA PRO A 7 -4.03 -28.59 29.43
C PRO A 7 -2.52 -28.75 29.61
N GLU A 8 -1.97 -29.90 29.25
CA GLU A 8 -0.55 -30.21 29.28
C GLU A 8 0.30 -29.41 28.28
N ASP A 9 -0.34 -28.93 27.21
CA ASP A 9 0.34 -28.10 26.16
C ASP A 9 0.42 -26.63 26.57
N LEU A 10 -0.23 -26.22 27.64
CA LEU A 10 -0.33 -24.84 28.10
C LEU A 10 0.84 -24.48 29.02
N ASN A 11 2.05 -24.44 28.45
CA ASN A 11 3.24 -24.00 29.16
C ASN A 11 3.25 -22.46 29.38
N GLU A 12 4.18 -21.99 30.22
CA GLU A 12 4.28 -20.55 30.57
C GLU A 12 4.53 -19.66 29.35
N ALA A 13 5.35 -20.10 28.38
CA ALA A 13 5.63 -19.36 27.16
C ALA A 13 4.35 -19.11 26.34
N ARG A 14 3.51 -20.13 26.16
CA ARG A 14 2.21 -20.01 25.49
C ARG A 14 1.23 -19.11 26.24
N ARG A 15 1.23 -19.16 27.57
CA ARG A 15 0.42 -18.24 28.40
C ARG A 15 0.88 -16.80 28.26
N ARG A 16 2.18 -16.55 28.16
CA ARG A 16 2.74 -15.20 27.91
C ARG A 16 2.29 -14.63 26.56
N MET A 17 2.23 -15.45 25.52
CA MET A 17 1.75 -15.04 24.20
C MET A 17 0.28 -14.61 24.17
N ALA A 18 -0.52 -15.00 25.16
CA ALA A 18 -1.92 -14.61 25.29
C ALA A 18 -2.12 -13.35 26.16
N ARG A 19 -1.06 -12.78 26.74
CA ARG A 19 -1.16 -11.55 27.53
C ARG A 19 -1.25 -10.35 26.63
N ILE A 20 -2.20 -9.48 26.90
CA ILE A 20 -2.35 -8.17 26.23
C ILE A 20 -2.32 -7.07 27.29
N PRO A 21 -1.97 -5.83 26.94
CA PRO A 21 -2.01 -4.68 27.85
C PRO A 21 -3.40 -4.48 28.45
N ARG A 22 -3.45 -3.97 29.68
CA ARG A 22 -4.72 -3.57 30.29
C ARG A 22 -5.36 -2.43 29.48
N GLY A 23 -6.65 -2.56 29.18
CA GLY A 23 -7.39 -1.58 28.36
C GLY A 23 -7.25 -1.80 26.87
N ALA A 24 -6.42 -2.75 26.41
CA ALA A 24 -6.36 -3.10 25.01
C ALA A 24 -7.56 -3.98 24.60
N GLU A 25 -7.99 -3.79 23.36
CA GLU A 25 -8.98 -4.63 22.71
C GLU A 25 -8.32 -5.81 22.00
N HIS A 26 -9.02 -6.93 21.97
CA HIS A 26 -8.56 -8.15 21.34
C HIS A 26 -8.63 -8.03 19.81
N VAL A 27 -7.54 -8.40 19.13
CA VAL A 27 -7.49 -8.60 17.69
C VAL A 27 -7.48 -10.09 17.40
N GLU A 28 -8.51 -10.56 16.70
CA GLU A 28 -8.70 -11.98 16.44
C GLU A 28 -7.63 -12.52 15.49
N ASN A 29 -7.07 -13.68 15.83
CA ASN A 29 -6.21 -14.47 14.96
C ASN A 29 -6.86 -15.82 14.68
N LYS A 30 -7.47 -15.95 13.52
CA LYS A 30 -8.21 -17.17 13.12
C LYS A 30 -7.29 -18.37 12.86
N ILE A 31 -6.02 -18.13 12.54
CA ILE A 31 -5.06 -19.16 12.15
C ILE A 31 -4.42 -19.80 13.40
N SER A 32 -3.57 -19.06 14.11
CA SER A 32 -2.81 -19.61 15.23
C SER A 32 -3.51 -19.49 16.59
N LYS A 33 -4.63 -18.75 16.65
CA LYS A 33 -5.39 -18.44 17.87
C LYS A 33 -4.62 -17.64 18.93
N VAL A 34 -3.38 -17.26 18.68
CA VAL A 34 -2.63 -16.33 19.52
C VAL A 34 -3.14 -14.92 19.23
N PRO A 35 -3.69 -14.20 20.21
CA PRO A 35 -4.30 -12.92 19.97
C PRO A 35 -3.27 -11.83 19.62
N GLY A 36 -3.69 -10.89 18.78
CA GLY A 36 -3.13 -9.55 18.78
C GLY A 36 -3.93 -8.64 19.69
N PHE A 37 -3.56 -7.38 19.71
CA PHE A 37 -4.31 -6.38 20.46
C PHE A 37 -4.31 -5.00 19.76
N MET A 38 -5.30 -4.21 20.08
CA MET A 38 -5.39 -2.83 19.69
C MET A 38 -5.58 -1.96 20.94
N ILE A 39 -4.77 -0.91 21.04
CA ILE A 39 -4.91 0.10 22.09
C ILE A 39 -4.77 1.47 21.42
N GLU A 40 -5.80 2.30 21.55
CA GLU A 40 -5.90 3.58 20.85
C GLU A 40 -5.67 3.44 19.34
N ASN A 41 -4.59 4.00 18.81
CA ASN A 41 -4.22 3.94 17.39
C ASN A 41 -3.10 2.92 17.09
N VAL A 42 -2.70 2.12 18.07
CA VAL A 42 -1.65 1.11 17.92
C VAL A 42 -2.29 -0.26 17.81
N ILE A 43 -1.93 -1.00 16.75
CA ILE A 43 -2.41 -2.36 16.50
C ILE A 43 -1.20 -3.28 16.43
N VAL A 44 -1.20 -4.30 17.28
CA VAL A 44 -0.14 -5.30 17.32
C VAL A 44 -0.68 -6.63 16.80
N MET A 45 0.00 -7.14 15.78
CA MET A 45 -0.35 -8.37 15.07
C MET A 45 0.84 -9.33 15.02
N ALA A 46 0.59 -10.57 14.61
CA ALA A 46 1.65 -11.55 14.40
C ALA A 46 2.56 -11.15 13.22
N GLY A 47 3.86 -11.46 13.32
CA GLY A 47 4.85 -11.14 12.29
C GLY A 47 4.84 -12.08 11.08
N VAL A 48 4.11 -13.19 11.12
CA VAL A 48 3.98 -14.12 9.99
C VAL A 48 3.01 -13.54 8.96
N PRO A 49 3.41 -13.30 7.68
CA PRO A 49 2.61 -12.56 6.71
C PRO A 49 1.18 -13.04 6.55
N ALA A 50 0.96 -14.36 6.37
CA ALA A 50 -0.38 -14.92 6.20
C ALA A 50 -1.27 -14.72 7.44
N ILE A 51 -0.68 -14.80 8.64
CA ILE A 51 -1.40 -14.57 9.89
C ILE A 51 -1.71 -13.08 10.04
N MET A 52 -0.74 -12.22 9.79
CA MET A 52 -0.89 -10.77 9.85
C MET A 52 -2.01 -10.28 8.92
N GLN A 53 -2.04 -10.75 7.67
CA GLN A 53 -3.10 -10.40 6.72
C GLN A 53 -4.49 -10.77 7.23
N THR A 54 -4.65 -12.00 7.76
CA THR A 54 -5.94 -12.44 8.32
C THR A 54 -6.35 -11.60 9.55
N MET A 55 -5.38 -11.18 10.36
CA MET A 55 -5.65 -10.29 11.50
C MET A 55 -6.00 -8.88 11.03
N LEU A 56 -5.33 -8.36 10.00
CA LEU A 56 -5.63 -7.06 9.41
C LEU A 56 -7.05 -7.03 8.85
N ASP A 57 -7.48 -8.07 8.14
CA ASP A 57 -8.86 -8.18 7.64
C ASP A 57 -9.91 -8.09 8.75
N SER A 58 -9.60 -8.60 9.95
CA SER A 58 -10.49 -8.50 11.11
C SER A 58 -10.54 -7.11 11.73
N VAL A 59 -9.48 -6.33 11.57
CA VAL A 59 -9.34 -4.97 12.14
C VAL A 59 -9.77 -3.88 11.15
N ALA A 60 -9.53 -4.08 9.85
CA ALA A 60 -9.78 -3.08 8.81
C ALA A 60 -11.17 -2.41 8.88
N PRO A 61 -12.29 -3.15 9.13
CA PRO A 61 -13.62 -2.54 9.25
C PRO A 61 -13.79 -1.63 10.47
N ARG A 62 -12.90 -1.73 11.46
CA ARG A 62 -12.94 -0.95 12.71
C ARG A 62 -12.13 0.33 12.61
N LEU A 63 -11.29 0.44 11.57
CA LEU A 63 -10.42 1.60 11.40
C LEU A 63 -11.22 2.78 10.84
N ARG A 64 -10.87 3.98 11.31
CA ARG A 64 -11.36 5.21 10.69
C ARG A 64 -10.68 5.33 9.33
N THR A 65 -11.45 5.21 8.27
CA THR A 65 -10.95 5.40 6.92
C THR A 65 -11.01 6.87 6.54
N GLY A 66 -9.95 7.37 5.91
CA GLY A 66 -9.95 8.68 5.25
C GLY A 66 -10.66 8.63 3.89
N ALA A 67 -10.56 9.72 3.13
CA ALA A 67 -11.01 9.73 1.74
C ALA A 67 -10.24 8.67 0.93
N LYS A 68 -10.96 7.91 0.10
CA LYS A 68 -10.35 6.88 -0.75
C LYS A 68 -9.35 7.54 -1.71
N MET A 69 -8.14 6.99 -1.74
CA MET A 69 -7.12 7.41 -2.69
C MET A 69 -7.48 6.85 -4.08
N ILE A 70 -7.51 7.72 -5.07
CA ILE A 70 -7.60 7.34 -6.48
C ILE A 70 -6.18 7.14 -6.97
N VAL A 71 -5.94 6.03 -7.66
CA VAL A 71 -4.61 5.65 -8.15
C VAL A 71 -4.76 5.24 -9.61
N GLU A 72 -4.06 5.96 -10.48
CA GLU A 72 -3.97 5.66 -11.90
C GLU A 72 -2.52 5.35 -12.26
N THR A 73 -2.33 4.39 -13.16
CA THR A 73 -1.00 3.96 -13.58
C THR A 73 -0.89 4.01 -15.10
N LEU A 74 0.12 4.73 -15.57
CA LEU A 74 0.49 4.79 -16.98
C LEU A 74 1.81 4.05 -17.20
N GLU A 75 1.93 3.34 -18.30
CA GLU A 75 3.16 2.68 -18.67
C GLU A 75 3.95 3.52 -19.70
N SER A 76 5.21 3.77 -19.40
CA SER A 76 6.16 4.41 -20.32
C SER A 76 7.02 3.34 -20.99
N VAL A 77 6.44 2.65 -21.96
CA VAL A 77 7.16 1.61 -22.71
C VAL A 77 8.14 2.26 -23.69
N GLY A 78 9.41 1.85 -23.60
CA GLY A 78 10.47 2.29 -24.53
C GLY A 78 11.10 3.66 -24.21
N LEU A 79 10.57 4.42 -23.25
CA LEU A 79 11.12 5.70 -22.84
C LEU A 79 11.97 5.54 -21.58
N PRO A 80 13.28 5.78 -21.60
CA PRO A 80 14.10 5.82 -20.40
C PRO A 80 13.70 7.01 -19.51
N GLU A 81 13.78 6.82 -18.19
CA GLU A 81 13.33 7.81 -17.19
C GLU A 81 13.98 9.19 -17.38
N GLY A 82 15.26 9.23 -17.75
CA GLY A 82 15.99 10.48 -17.97
C GLY A 82 15.37 11.42 -19.00
N LEU A 83 14.58 10.90 -19.94
CA LEU A 83 13.91 11.72 -20.97
C LEU A 83 12.69 12.46 -20.43
N TYR A 84 11.94 11.85 -19.53
CA TYR A 84 10.68 12.44 -19.05
C TYR A 84 10.76 12.99 -17.63
N ALA A 85 11.82 12.73 -16.88
CA ALA A 85 11.93 13.11 -15.47
C ALA A 85 11.70 14.61 -15.24
N LYS A 86 12.31 15.48 -16.07
CA LYS A 86 12.13 16.93 -15.98
C LYS A 86 10.68 17.34 -16.27
N GLY A 87 10.11 16.87 -17.38
CA GLY A 87 8.72 17.16 -17.74
C GLY A 87 7.73 16.63 -16.73
N LEU A 88 7.99 15.45 -16.16
CA LEU A 88 7.16 14.89 -15.09
C LEU A 88 7.19 15.75 -13.82
N GLY A 89 8.36 16.32 -13.48
CA GLY A 89 8.48 17.29 -12.39
C GLY A 89 7.69 18.58 -12.64
N GLU A 90 7.68 19.06 -13.89
CA GLU A 90 6.88 20.24 -14.30
C GLU A 90 5.38 19.94 -14.19
N VAL A 91 4.92 18.77 -14.63
CA VAL A 91 3.53 18.34 -14.46
C VAL A 91 3.18 18.22 -12.97
N ALA A 92 4.05 17.63 -12.15
CA ALA A 92 3.81 17.50 -10.70
C ALA A 92 3.67 18.88 -10.03
N ALA A 93 4.42 19.87 -10.46
CA ALA A 93 4.32 21.25 -9.95
C ALA A 93 2.98 21.93 -10.28
N LEU A 94 2.35 21.58 -11.41
CA LEU A 94 1.03 22.09 -11.81
C LEU A 94 -0.12 21.48 -11.01
N TYR A 95 0.07 20.28 -10.45
CA TYR A 95 -0.95 19.54 -9.70
C TYR A 95 -0.50 19.23 -8.26
N PRO A 96 -0.35 20.22 -7.39
CA PRO A 96 0.23 20.05 -6.04
C PRO A 96 -0.61 19.17 -5.10
N SER A 97 -1.89 18.95 -5.40
CA SER A 97 -2.80 18.06 -4.65
C SER A 97 -2.68 16.58 -5.08
N VAL A 98 -1.92 16.30 -6.13
CA VAL A 98 -1.72 14.98 -6.72
C VAL A 98 -0.27 14.56 -6.53
N SER A 99 -0.06 13.32 -6.12
CA SER A 99 1.29 12.72 -6.06
C SER A 99 1.57 11.96 -7.35
N ILE A 100 2.67 12.29 -8.01
CA ILE A 100 3.14 11.60 -9.21
C ILE A 100 4.48 10.94 -8.90
N GLY A 101 4.58 9.63 -9.12
CA GLY A 101 5.80 8.85 -8.90
C GLY A 101 6.19 8.05 -10.13
N SER A 102 7.49 7.99 -10.43
CA SER A 102 8.07 7.13 -11.46
C SER A 102 8.68 5.91 -10.80
N TYR A 103 8.37 4.74 -11.35
CA TYR A 103 8.85 3.44 -10.89
C TYR A 103 9.54 2.73 -12.05
N PRO A 104 10.83 2.96 -12.22
CA PRO A 104 11.57 2.37 -13.32
C PRO A 104 11.69 0.86 -13.14
N SER A 105 11.46 0.13 -14.21
CA SER A 105 11.76 -1.28 -14.31
C SER A 105 12.41 -1.60 -15.65
N PHE A 106 13.23 -2.65 -15.67
CA PHE A 106 13.87 -3.14 -16.88
C PHE A 106 13.59 -4.63 -17.02
N GLY A 107 12.95 -5.01 -18.13
CA GLY A 107 12.62 -6.41 -18.41
C GLY A 107 12.56 -6.64 -19.92
N GLU A 108 12.93 -7.84 -20.35
CA GLU A 108 12.88 -8.26 -21.78
C GLU A 108 13.63 -7.32 -22.73
N GLY A 109 14.75 -6.72 -22.25
CA GLY A 109 15.57 -5.81 -23.06
C GLY A 109 14.97 -4.43 -23.30
N ARG A 110 13.92 -4.04 -22.59
CA ARG A 110 13.24 -2.74 -22.73
C ARG A 110 13.03 -2.08 -21.36
N PHE A 111 13.02 -0.74 -21.37
CA PHE A 111 12.52 0.03 -20.24
C PHE A 111 10.98 -0.12 -20.19
N LYS A 112 10.49 -0.54 -19.02
CA LYS A 112 9.07 -0.65 -18.75
C LYS A 112 8.81 0.07 -17.43
N ASN A 113 8.74 1.40 -17.50
CA ASN A 113 8.54 2.20 -16.30
C ASN A 113 7.05 2.44 -16.07
N SER A 114 6.63 2.39 -14.82
CA SER A 114 5.26 2.73 -14.41
C SER A 114 5.25 4.12 -13.80
N ILE A 115 4.39 4.99 -14.30
CA ILE A 115 4.13 6.30 -13.73
C ILE A 115 2.81 6.21 -12.97
N VAL A 116 2.87 6.42 -11.67
CA VAL A 116 1.70 6.30 -10.78
C VAL A 116 1.27 7.69 -10.37
N VAL A 117 0.03 8.03 -10.70
CA VAL A 117 -0.64 9.28 -10.34
C VAL A 117 -1.67 8.96 -9.25
N ARG A 118 -1.61 9.65 -8.10
CA ARG A 118 -2.52 9.39 -6.99
C ARG A 118 -2.96 10.67 -6.30
N GLY A 119 -4.23 10.71 -5.93
CA GLY A 119 -4.85 11.85 -5.26
C GLY A 119 -6.20 11.49 -4.67
N LYS A 120 -6.82 12.45 -3.98
CA LYS A 120 -8.16 12.27 -3.40
C LYS A 120 -9.25 12.90 -4.25
N ASP A 121 -8.89 13.81 -5.13
CA ASP A 121 -9.78 14.54 -6.02
C ASP A 121 -9.73 13.90 -7.42
N ALA A 122 -10.87 13.41 -7.90
CA ALA A 122 -10.96 12.69 -9.16
C ALA A 122 -10.66 13.57 -10.38
N GLU A 123 -11.08 14.84 -10.34
CA GLU A 123 -10.87 15.77 -11.44
C GLU A 123 -9.38 16.14 -11.54
N GLN A 124 -8.74 16.41 -10.42
CA GLN A 124 -7.31 16.69 -10.37
C GLN A 124 -6.46 15.49 -10.79
N VAL A 125 -6.83 14.29 -10.38
CA VAL A 125 -6.14 13.06 -10.81
C VAL A 125 -6.30 12.85 -12.32
N ALA A 126 -7.51 12.98 -12.85
CA ALA A 126 -7.77 12.83 -14.29
C ALA A 126 -7.01 13.89 -15.13
N ALA A 127 -6.98 15.14 -14.69
CA ALA A 127 -6.25 16.21 -15.35
C ALA A 127 -4.73 15.95 -15.34
N ALA A 128 -4.19 15.51 -14.20
CA ALA A 128 -2.77 15.14 -14.09
C ALA A 128 -2.41 13.94 -14.98
N VAL A 129 -3.27 12.92 -15.04
CA VAL A 129 -3.12 11.75 -15.94
C VAL A 129 -3.05 12.19 -17.39
N SER A 130 -3.98 13.07 -17.82
CA SER A 130 -3.96 13.61 -19.19
C SER A 130 -2.68 14.37 -19.51
N ALA A 131 -2.22 15.22 -18.60
CA ALA A 131 -0.97 15.95 -18.76
C ALA A 131 0.27 15.05 -18.86
N VAL A 132 0.30 13.97 -18.05
CA VAL A 132 1.36 12.94 -18.13
C VAL A 132 1.29 12.21 -19.47
N GLN A 133 0.10 11.85 -19.94
CA GLN A 133 -0.08 11.17 -21.22
C GLN A 133 0.39 12.04 -22.39
N GLU A 134 0.01 13.31 -22.42
CA GLU A 134 0.45 14.27 -23.43
C GLU A 134 1.98 14.45 -23.45
N LEU A 135 2.61 14.50 -22.27
CA LEU A 135 4.06 14.52 -22.16
C LEU A 135 4.69 13.27 -22.81
N MET A 136 4.17 12.09 -22.50
CA MET A 136 4.68 10.83 -23.04
C MET A 136 4.50 10.75 -24.55
N ASP A 137 3.37 11.18 -25.08
CA ASP A 137 3.06 11.12 -26.50
C ASP A 137 3.94 12.10 -27.30
N ARG A 138 4.19 13.29 -26.78
CA ARG A 138 5.13 14.24 -27.33
C ARG A 138 6.56 13.68 -27.42
N LEU A 139 7.05 13.07 -26.32
CA LEU A 139 8.40 12.50 -26.29
C LEU A 139 8.54 11.28 -27.22
N ARG A 140 7.48 10.51 -27.42
CA ARG A 140 7.48 9.40 -28.40
C ARG A 140 7.57 9.96 -29.85
N ALA A 141 6.84 11.04 -30.14
CA ALA A 141 6.86 11.66 -31.45
C ALA A 141 8.24 12.29 -31.77
N GLU A 142 8.95 12.79 -30.77
CA GLU A 142 10.31 13.34 -30.91
C GLU A 142 11.39 12.25 -31.16
N GLN A 143 11.08 10.98 -30.88
CA GLN A 143 11.99 9.84 -31.07
C GLN A 143 11.69 8.99 -32.32
N ALA A 144 10.57 9.25 -33.01
CA ALA A 144 10.15 8.55 -34.21
C ALA A 144 10.75 9.19 -35.49
#